data_a34a482f14bd8d0c4a3030ec74163d61
#
_entry.id   a34a482f14bd8d0c4a3030ec74163d61
#
_cell.length_a   1.000
_cell.length_b   1.000
_cell.length_c   1.000
_cell.angle_alpha   90.00
_cell.angle_beta   90.00
_cell.angle_gamma   90.00
#
_symmetry.space_group_name_H-M   'P 1'
#
loop_
_entity.id
_entity.type
_entity.pdbx_description
1 polymer ?
#
loop_
_entity_poly.entity_id
_entity_poly.type
_entity_poly.pdbx_seq_one_letter_code
_entity_poly.pdbx_strand_id
1 'polypeptide(L)'
;MGSRHVVIELDRGFLPIHVEFDTGWKRYVQPYEVGSELMRAYEGAVSRRMDALFATDRVPSPWEVSDTAVPDLHTVLAVLLETTSWEQFTTVSSRIVAGEDYEVHGTTVFRGVPAVTVRANRDYLTAITVQPSWTQSIDPHRVADELLRCAGEVRDLRPNFTVSGDYSRFSEADLEFRLDRHRQRLLEERA
;
A
#
# COMPACT_ATOMS: atom_id res chain seq x y z
N MET A 1 -19.74 -4.73 1.12
CA MET A 1 -20.79 -3.98 0.37
C MET A 1 -20.21 -2.62 0.03
N GLY A 2 -19.97 -2.30 -1.25
CA GLY A 2 -19.33 -1.05 -1.67
C GLY A 2 -20.22 0.18 -1.57
N SER A 3 -19.63 1.36 -1.81
CA SER A 3 -20.37 2.61 -1.95
C SER A 3 -21.30 2.59 -3.19
N ARG A 4 -22.39 3.33 -3.13
CA ARG A 4 -23.29 3.59 -4.29
C ARG A 4 -23.00 4.94 -4.95
N HIS A 5 -22.24 5.79 -4.28
CA HIS A 5 -22.03 7.19 -4.66
C HIS A 5 -20.59 7.51 -5.04
N VAL A 6 -19.66 6.59 -4.76
CA VAL A 6 -18.24 6.74 -5.07
C VAL A 6 -17.74 5.45 -5.68
N VAL A 7 -17.03 5.57 -6.79
CA VAL A 7 -16.31 4.48 -7.45
C VAL A 7 -14.81 4.71 -7.26
N ILE A 8 -14.10 3.66 -6.87
CA ILE A 8 -12.64 3.67 -6.75
C ILE A 8 -12.09 2.52 -7.58
N GLU A 9 -11.06 2.81 -8.38
CA GLU A 9 -10.22 1.82 -9.05
C GLU A 9 -8.88 1.74 -8.36
N LEU A 10 -8.31 0.52 -8.30
CA LEU A 10 -7.09 0.22 -7.57
C LEU A 10 -6.00 -0.29 -8.52
N ASP A 11 -4.75 0.09 -8.22
CA ASP A 11 -3.57 -0.56 -8.80
C ASP A 11 -3.33 -1.95 -8.19
N ARG A 12 -2.24 -2.61 -8.60
CA ARG A 12 -1.86 -3.92 -8.05
C ARG A 12 -1.49 -3.86 -6.56
N GLY A 13 -1.00 -2.72 -6.08
CA GLY A 13 -0.68 -2.49 -4.67
C GLY A 13 -1.88 -2.10 -3.81
N PHE A 14 -3.10 -2.28 -4.29
CA PHE A 14 -4.34 -1.88 -3.62
C PHE A 14 -4.41 -0.39 -3.28
N LEU A 15 -3.73 0.47 -4.05
CA LEU A 15 -3.82 1.92 -3.88
C LEU A 15 -4.73 2.53 -4.94
N PRO A 16 -5.54 3.54 -4.58
CA PRO A 16 -6.38 4.25 -5.52
C PRO A 16 -5.59 4.87 -6.68
N ILE A 17 -6.08 4.65 -7.92
CA ILE A 17 -5.60 5.25 -9.16
C ILE A 17 -6.68 6.08 -9.86
N HIS A 18 -7.94 5.85 -9.51
CA HIS A 18 -9.06 6.63 -9.98
C HIS A 18 -10.14 6.71 -8.91
N VAL A 19 -10.75 7.88 -8.76
CA VAL A 19 -11.85 8.15 -7.83
C VAL A 19 -12.89 8.98 -8.53
N GLU A 20 -14.12 8.48 -8.60
CA GLU A 20 -15.24 9.17 -9.22
C GLU A 20 -16.43 9.26 -8.25
N PHE A 21 -17.02 10.44 -8.17
CA PHE A 21 -18.24 10.69 -7.41
C PHE A 21 -19.44 10.74 -8.35
N ASP A 22 -20.53 10.07 -7.97
CA ASP A 22 -21.79 10.13 -8.70
C ASP A 22 -22.35 11.56 -8.75
N THR A 23 -23.04 11.86 -9.84
CA THR A 23 -23.70 13.16 -10.02
C THR A 23 -24.76 13.36 -8.93
N GLY A 24 -24.55 14.36 -8.08
CA GLY A 24 -25.46 14.66 -6.98
C GLY A 24 -25.20 13.92 -5.68
N TRP A 25 -24.05 13.27 -5.54
CA TRP A 25 -23.61 12.59 -4.32
C TRP A 25 -23.83 13.42 -3.04
N LYS A 26 -23.66 14.77 -3.09
CA LYS A 26 -23.90 15.70 -1.96
C LYS A 26 -25.35 15.67 -1.42
N ARG A 27 -26.30 15.09 -2.15
CA ARG A 27 -27.69 14.91 -1.67
C ARG A 27 -27.82 13.71 -0.73
N TYR A 28 -26.86 12.78 -0.80
CA TYR A 28 -26.94 11.49 -0.12
C TYR A 28 -25.83 11.30 0.92
N VAL A 29 -24.69 11.97 0.75
CA VAL A 29 -23.52 11.87 1.62
C VAL A 29 -23.35 13.18 2.38
N GLN A 30 -23.48 13.13 3.68
CA GLN A 30 -23.27 14.29 4.53
C GLN A 30 -21.76 14.65 4.59
N PRO A 31 -21.41 15.93 4.80
CA PRO A 31 -20.01 16.36 4.84
C PRO A 31 -19.12 15.57 5.80
N TYR A 32 -19.66 15.15 6.95
CA TYR A 32 -18.93 14.37 7.96
C TYR A 32 -18.84 12.88 7.61
N GLU A 33 -19.58 12.41 6.62
CA GLU A 33 -19.59 11.01 6.15
C GLU A 33 -18.66 10.78 4.96
N VAL A 34 -18.12 11.83 4.34
CA VAL A 34 -17.33 11.72 3.10
C VAL A 34 -16.13 10.77 3.26
N GLY A 35 -15.39 10.87 4.36
CA GLY A 35 -14.28 9.97 4.65
C GLY A 35 -14.72 8.51 4.76
N SER A 36 -15.81 8.26 5.49
CA SER A 36 -16.38 6.91 5.65
C SER A 36 -16.94 6.35 4.34
N GLU A 37 -17.51 7.20 3.49
CA GLU A 37 -18.02 6.79 2.19
C GLU A 37 -16.90 6.45 1.22
N LEU A 38 -15.82 7.22 1.21
CA LEU A 38 -14.59 6.90 0.49
C LEU A 38 -13.98 5.58 0.96
N MET A 39 -13.92 5.37 2.28
CA MET A 39 -13.41 4.11 2.83
C MET A 39 -14.28 2.92 2.44
N ARG A 40 -15.61 3.06 2.47
CA ARG A 40 -16.56 2.03 1.99
C ARG A 40 -16.40 1.74 0.49
N ALA A 41 -16.17 2.77 -0.32
CA ALA A 41 -15.89 2.61 -1.75
C ALA A 41 -14.59 1.84 -1.98
N TYR A 42 -13.55 2.18 -1.22
CA TYR A 42 -12.25 1.53 -1.24
C TYR A 42 -12.37 0.04 -0.85
N GLU A 43 -12.97 -0.28 0.28
CA GLU A 43 -13.19 -1.66 0.74
C GLU A 43 -13.98 -2.48 -0.30
N GLY A 44 -14.98 -1.86 -0.92
CA GLY A 44 -15.73 -2.49 -2.01
C GLY A 44 -14.89 -2.74 -3.26
N ALA A 45 -13.93 -1.86 -3.58
CA ALA A 45 -12.99 -2.05 -4.68
C ALA A 45 -11.99 -3.18 -4.38
N VAL A 46 -11.46 -3.24 -3.15
CA VAL A 46 -10.60 -4.34 -2.68
C VAL A 46 -11.34 -5.67 -2.77
N SER A 47 -12.58 -5.75 -2.25
CA SER A 47 -13.38 -6.98 -2.30
C SER A 47 -13.58 -7.45 -3.74
N ARG A 48 -14.01 -6.56 -4.65
CA ARG A 48 -14.19 -6.93 -6.08
C ARG A 48 -12.90 -7.46 -6.72
N ARG A 49 -11.77 -6.84 -6.40
CA ARG A 49 -10.48 -7.29 -6.92
C ARG A 49 -10.10 -8.66 -6.37
N MET A 50 -10.27 -8.88 -5.06
CA MET A 50 -10.03 -10.18 -4.44
C MET A 50 -10.95 -11.25 -5.04
N ASP A 51 -12.25 -10.97 -5.18
CA ASP A 51 -13.21 -11.88 -5.79
C ASP A 51 -12.77 -12.27 -7.22
N ALA A 52 -12.28 -11.32 -8.01
CA ALA A 52 -11.78 -11.56 -9.36
C ALA A 52 -10.51 -12.43 -9.37
N LEU A 53 -9.59 -12.22 -8.41
CA LEU A 53 -8.37 -13.04 -8.29
C LEU A 53 -8.69 -14.49 -7.89
N PHE A 54 -9.65 -14.69 -6.98
CA PHE A 54 -10.06 -16.02 -6.51
C PHE A 54 -11.13 -16.69 -7.38
N ALA A 55 -11.67 -16.00 -8.39
CA ALA A 55 -12.61 -16.61 -9.36
C ALA A 55 -11.95 -17.61 -10.31
N THR A 56 -10.62 -17.66 -10.36
CA THR A 56 -9.87 -18.68 -11.08
C THR A 56 -9.66 -19.90 -10.19
N ASP A 57 -9.71 -21.12 -10.76
CA ASP A 57 -9.48 -22.38 -10.01
C ASP A 57 -8.06 -22.53 -9.43
N ARG A 58 -7.30 -21.46 -9.42
CA ARG A 58 -5.91 -21.38 -8.94
C ARG A 58 -5.83 -20.42 -7.77
N VAL A 59 -5.15 -20.82 -6.69
CA VAL A 59 -4.79 -19.91 -5.61
C VAL A 59 -3.79 -18.88 -6.15
N PRO A 60 -4.10 -17.57 -6.13
CA PRO A 60 -3.18 -16.57 -6.61
C PRO A 60 -1.93 -16.51 -5.71
N SER A 61 -0.78 -16.26 -6.30
CA SER A 61 0.45 -16.04 -5.55
C SER A 61 0.38 -14.71 -4.77
N PRO A 62 1.13 -14.55 -3.67
CA PRO A 62 1.11 -13.31 -2.90
C PRO A 62 1.38 -12.04 -3.72
N TRP A 63 2.32 -12.10 -4.70
CA TRP A 63 2.62 -10.96 -5.58
C TRP A 63 1.55 -10.70 -6.65
N GLU A 64 0.71 -11.66 -7.00
CA GLU A 64 -0.47 -11.42 -7.83
C GLU A 64 -1.55 -10.67 -7.05
N VAL A 65 -1.59 -10.87 -5.74
CA VAL A 65 -2.47 -10.12 -4.84
C VAL A 65 -1.97 -8.69 -4.67
N SER A 66 -0.66 -8.51 -4.41
CA SER A 66 -0.08 -7.18 -4.26
C SER A 66 1.41 -7.20 -4.62
N ASP A 67 1.78 -6.56 -5.73
CA ASP A 67 3.15 -6.56 -6.26
C ASP A 67 4.10 -5.58 -5.55
N THR A 68 3.58 -4.65 -4.78
CA THR A 68 4.40 -3.65 -4.07
C THR A 68 4.55 -3.94 -2.58
N ALA A 69 3.61 -4.66 -1.99
CA ALA A 69 3.57 -4.88 -0.55
C ALA A 69 4.19 -6.21 -0.11
N VAL A 70 4.13 -7.24 -0.96
CA VAL A 70 4.63 -8.58 -0.64
C VAL A 70 5.58 -9.05 -1.75
N PRO A 71 6.90 -8.91 -1.59
CA PRO A 71 7.84 -9.43 -2.56
C PRO A 71 7.78 -10.98 -2.58
N ASP A 72 8.04 -11.56 -3.74
CA ASP A 72 8.19 -13.02 -3.87
C ASP A 72 9.40 -13.51 -3.04
N LEU A 73 9.40 -14.81 -2.73
CA LEU A 73 10.45 -15.39 -1.89
C LEU A 73 11.85 -15.19 -2.49
N HIS A 74 11.98 -15.34 -3.80
CA HIS A 74 13.25 -15.15 -4.49
C HIS A 74 13.77 -13.71 -4.31
N THR A 75 12.92 -12.72 -4.46
CA THR A 75 13.25 -11.30 -4.22
C THR A 75 13.62 -11.05 -2.76
N VAL A 76 12.87 -11.61 -1.80
CA VAL A 76 13.19 -11.51 -0.36
C VAL A 76 14.59 -12.05 -0.07
N LEU A 77 14.91 -13.25 -0.56
CA LEU A 77 16.20 -13.89 -0.34
C LEU A 77 17.34 -13.07 -0.96
N ALA A 78 17.14 -12.56 -2.18
CA ALA A 78 18.12 -11.74 -2.87
C ALA A 78 18.38 -10.41 -2.15
N VAL A 79 17.35 -9.70 -1.72
CA VAL A 79 17.48 -8.45 -0.96
C VAL A 79 18.23 -8.67 0.35
N LEU A 80 17.95 -9.75 1.07
CA LEU A 80 18.65 -10.09 2.30
C LEU A 80 20.13 -10.44 2.06
N LEU A 81 20.44 -11.09 0.94
CA LEU A 81 21.83 -11.40 0.54
C LEU A 81 22.66 -10.15 0.19
N GLU A 82 22.03 -9.05 -0.20
CA GLU A 82 22.72 -7.78 -0.49
C GLU A 82 23.05 -6.95 0.75
N THR A 83 22.59 -7.36 1.92
CA THR A 83 22.93 -6.67 3.18
C THR A 83 24.40 -6.84 3.52
N THR A 84 25.03 -5.78 4.04
CA THR A 84 26.49 -5.76 4.32
C THR A 84 26.83 -5.78 5.80
N SER A 85 25.83 -5.65 6.67
CA SER A 85 26.01 -5.70 8.13
C SER A 85 24.82 -6.39 8.80
N TRP A 86 25.03 -6.90 10.01
CA TRP A 86 23.96 -7.49 10.83
C TRP A 86 22.84 -6.49 11.14
N GLU A 87 23.17 -5.23 11.38
CA GLU A 87 22.19 -4.19 11.62
C GLU A 87 21.32 -3.96 10.38
N GLN A 88 21.93 -3.84 9.21
CA GLN A 88 21.20 -3.74 7.95
C GLN A 88 20.33 -4.97 7.70
N PHE A 89 20.85 -6.17 7.94
CA PHE A 89 20.11 -7.42 7.80
C PHE A 89 18.86 -7.43 8.68
N THR A 90 19.00 -7.09 9.97
CA THR A 90 17.86 -7.06 10.90
C THR A 90 16.85 -5.99 10.54
N THR A 91 17.29 -4.82 10.10
CA THR A 91 16.42 -3.72 9.64
C THR A 91 15.61 -4.14 8.42
N VAL A 92 16.27 -4.69 7.39
CA VAL A 92 15.61 -5.16 6.17
C VAL A 92 14.65 -6.31 6.47
N SER A 93 15.08 -7.31 7.27
CA SER A 93 14.19 -8.40 7.70
C SER A 93 12.95 -7.90 8.40
N SER A 94 13.10 -6.94 9.32
CA SER A 94 11.96 -6.35 10.04
C SER A 94 11.01 -5.63 9.08
N ARG A 95 11.51 -4.88 8.10
CA ARG A 95 10.69 -4.20 7.08
C ARG A 95 9.94 -5.19 6.19
N ILE A 96 10.55 -6.35 5.88
CA ILE A 96 9.89 -7.41 5.12
C ILE A 96 8.77 -8.05 5.92
N VAL A 97 8.94 -8.25 7.22
CA VAL A 97 7.99 -9.01 8.07
C VAL A 97 6.93 -8.13 8.70
N ALA A 98 7.30 -7.01 9.28
CA ALA A 98 6.40 -6.28 10.18
C ALA A 98 5.40 -5.36 9.45
N GLY A 99 5.72 -4.91 8.22
CA GLY A 99 4.99 -3.80 7.60
C GLY A 99 5.12 -2.52 8.43
N GLU A 100 5.01 -1.38 7.80
CA GLU A 100 4.97 -0.08 8.48
C GLU A 100 3.56 0.50 8.33
N ASP A 101 3.11 1.24 9.35
CA ASP A 101 1.93 2.08 9.25
C ASP A 101 2.35 3.45 8.72
N TYR A 102 1.66 3.93 7.69
CA TYR A 102 1.90 5.21 7.04
C TYR A 102 0.76 6.16 7.35
N GLU A 103 1.08 7.41 7.63
CA GLU A 103 0.12 8.50 7.68
C GLU A 103 0.57 9.60 6.73
N VAL A 104 -0.27 9.92 5.76
CA VAL A 104 -0.01 10.91 4.71
C VAL A 104 -1.07 11.98 4.74
N HIS A 105 -0.65 13.22 4.56
CA HIS A 105 -1.54 14.38 4.57
C HIS A 105 -1.66 15.00 3.19
N GLY A 106 -2.88 15.39 2.83
CA GLY A 106 -3.15 16.20 1.67
C GLY A 106 -2.41 17.55 1.70
N THR A 107 -2.11 18.14 0.52
CA THR A 107 -1.47 19.47 0.44
C THR A 107 -2.41 20.59 0.84
N THR A 108 -3.70 20.38 0.66
CA THR A 108 -4.69 21.38 1.03
C THR A 108 -4.81 21.43 2.56
N VAL A 109 -4.54 22.60 3.11
CA VAL A 109 -4.75 22.88 4.54
C VAL A 109 -5.99 23.75 4.70
N PHE A 110 -6.93 23.32 5.51
CA PHE A 110 -8.14 24.07 5.81
C PHE A 110 -8.21 24.36 7.31
N ARG A 111 -8.23 25.64 7.66
CA ARG A 111 -8.20 26.12 9.06
C ARG A 111 -7.06 25.52 9.91
N GLY A 112 -5.87 25.41 9.31
CA GLY A 112 -4.68 24.88 9.98
C GLY A 112 -4.59 23.36 10.11
N VAL A 113 -5.54 22.62 9.50
CA VAL A 113 -5.57 21.15 9.51
C VAL A 113 -5.56 20.62 8.07
N PRO A 114 -4.87 19.52 7.77
CA PRO A 114 -4.95 18.88 6.46
C PRO A 114 -6.39 18.56 6.08
N ALA A 115 -6.79 18.91 4.86
CA ALA A 115 -8.15 18.69 4.37
C ALA A 115 -8.45 17.20 4.17
N VAL A 116 -7.43 16.43 3.78
CA VAL A 116 -7.47 14.97 3.64
C VAL A 116 -6.28 14.38 4.39
N THR A 117 -6.51 13.31 5.14
CA THR A 117 -5.48 12.48 5.75
C THR A 117 -5.78 11.03 5.42
N VAL A 118 -4.76 10.30 4.97
CA VAL A 118 -4.84 8.89 4.64
C VAL A 118 -3.91 8.11 5.57
N ARG A 119 -4.43 7.05 6.17
CA ARG A 119 -3.62 6.04 6.84
C ARG A 119 -3.61 4.77 6.02
N ALA A 120 -2.46 4.14 5.97
CA ALA A 120 -2.27 2.89 5.27
C ALA A 120 -1.31 2.01 6.06
N ASN A 121 -1.46 0.71 5.90
CA ASN A 121 -0.40 -0.23 6.24
C ASN A 121 0.33 -0.66 4.95
N ARG A 122 1.14 -1.69 5.07
CA ARG A 122 1.86 -2.26 3.93
C ARG A 122 0.94 -2.65 2.76
N ASP A 123 -0.26 -3.19 3.04
CA ASP A 123 -1.11 -3.82 2.04
C ASP A 123 -2.31 -2.96 1.64
N TYR A 124 -2.89 -2.22 2.58
CA TYR A 124 -4.18 -1.55 2.41
C TYR A 124 -4.20 -0.14 2.98
N LEU A 125 -5.15 0.68 2.52
CA LEU A 125 -5.57 1.85 3.26
C LEU A 125 -6.37 1.40 4.50
N THR A 126 -6.06 1.99 5.64
CA THR A 126 -6.71 1.68 6.93
C THR A 126 -7.67 2.77 7.39
N ALA A 127 -7.47 4.00 6.92
CA ALA A 127 -8.39 5.10 7.17
C ALA A 127 -8.28 6.21 6.11
N ILE A 128 -9.41 6.85 5.83
CA ILE A 128 -9.49 8.08 5.02
C ILE A 128 -10.27 9.09 5.85
N THR A 129 -9.61 10.19 6.22
CA THR A 129 -10.23 11.29 6.95
C THR A 129 -10.33 12.52 6.05
N VAL A 130 -11.52 13.10 5.95
CA VAL A 130 -11.76 14.31 5.17
C VAL A 130 -12.41 15.35 6.08
N GLN A 131 -11.92 16.59 6.03
CA GLN A 131 -12.45 17.70 6.84
C GLN A 131 -13.87 18.06 6.42
N PRO A 132 -14.89 17.88 7.29
CA PRO A 132 -16.30 18.11 6.93
C PRO A 132 -16.59 19.52 6.45
N SER A 133 -16.02 20.53 7.11
CA SER A 133 -16.26 21.93 6.74
C SER A 133 -15.60 22.31 5.42
N TRP A 134 -14.57 21.62 5.00
CA TRP A 134 -13.96 21.78 3.69
C TRP A 134 -14.86 21.19 2.57
N THR A 135 -15.44 20.00 2.79
CA THR A 135 -16.28 19.33 1.79
C THR A 135 -17.56 20.07 1.45
N GLN A 136 -18.05 20.94 2.32
CA GLN A 136 -19.25 21.75 2.07
C GLN A 136 -19.07 22.75 0.92
N SER A 137 -17.87 23.27 0.73
CA SER A 137 -17.59 24.41 -0.16
C SER A 137 -16.81 24.04 -1.42
N ILE A 138 -16.43 22.77 -1.61
CA ILE A 138 -15.57 22.36 -2.70
C ILE A 138 -16.23 21.43 -3.71
N ASP A 139 -15.59 21.36 -4.88
CA ASP A 139 -15.88 20.37 -5.91
C ASP A 139 -15.39 18.98 -5.45
N PRO A 140 -16.18 17.91 -5.67
CA PRO A 140 -15.78 16.54 -5.38
C PRO A 140 -14.46 16.13 -6.04
N HIS A 141 -14.14 16.65 -7.22
CA HIS A 141 -12.86 16.39 -7.89
C HIS A 141 -11.66 16.74 -7.03
N ARG A 142 -11.73 17.81 -6.25
CA ARG A 142 -10.64 18.17 -5.34
C ARG A 142 -10.43 17.15 -4.21
N VAL A 143 -11.49 16.52 -3.74
CA VAL A 143 -11.38 15.42 -2.76
C VAL A 143 -10.71 14.22 -3.39
N ALA A 144 -11.12 13.89 -4.63
CA ALA A 144 -10.52 12.80 -5.40
C ALA A 144 -9.02 13.06 -5.65
N ASP A 145 -8.66 14.27 -6.12
CA ASP A 145 -7.27 14.64 -6.39
C ASP A 145 -6.38 14.52 -5.15
N GLU A 146 -6.86 15.03 -4.00
CA GLU A 146 -6.12 14.93 -2.73
C GLU A 146 -5.97 13.48 -2.28
N LEU A 147 -7.01 12.64 -2.42
CA LEU A 147 -6.92 11.22 -2.09
C LEU A 147 -5.93 10.48 -3.01
N LEU A 148 -5.98 10.72 -4.32
CA LEU A 148 -5.07 10.12 -5.29
C LEU A 148 -3.62 10.53 -5.04
N ARG A 149 -3.40 11.78 -4.65
CA ARG A 149 -2.07 12.26 -4.27
C ARG A 149 -1.56 11.59 -3.00
N CYS A 150 -2.38 11.50 -1.97
CA CYS A 150 -2.02 10.76 -0.75
C CYS A 150 -1.71 9.29 -1.06
N ALA A 151 -2.49 8.65 -1.94
CA ALA A 151 -2.21 7.28 -2.39
C ALA A 151 -0.86 7.17 -3.12
N GLY A 152 -0.49 8.18 -3.92
CA GLY A 152 0.83 8.29 -4.54
C GLY A 152 1.96 8.36 -3.51
N GLU A 153 1.82 9.22 -2.50
CA GLU A 153 2.80 9.33 -1.42
C GLU A 153 2.92 8.03 -0.61
N VAL A 154 1.81 7.33 -0.33
CA VAL A 154 1.85 6.00 0.31
C VAL A 154 2.64 5.01 -0.55
N ARG A 155 2.45 5.05 -1.88
CA ARG A 155 3.19 4.18 -2.81
C ARG A 155 4.69 4.42 -2.73
N ASP A 156 5.11 5.69 -2.67
CA ASP A 156 6.52 6.07 -2.58
C ASP A 156 7.16 5.71 -1.22
N LEU A 157 6.36 5.71 -0.15
CA LEU A 157 6.79 5.32 1.19
C LEU A 157 6.90 3.80 1.37
N ARG A 158 6.17 3.01 0.59
CA ARG A 158 6.22 1.55 0.66
C ARG A 158 7.61 1.04 0.27
N PRO A 159 8.12 -0.05 0.91
CA PRO A 159 9.43 -0.57 0.61
C PRO A 159 9.58 -0.93 -0.87
N ASN A 160 10.61 -0.38 -1.52
CA ASN A 160 11.01 -0.79 -2.85
C ASN A 160 12.02 -1.92 -2.70
N PHE A 161 11.64 -3.15 -3.06
CA PHE A 161 12.48 -4.33 -3.00
C PHE A 161 13.27 -4.49 -4.31
N THR A 162 14.16 -3.52 -4.59
CA THR A 162 15.07 -3.62 -5.73
C THR A 162 16.30 -4.45 -5.37
N VAL A 163 16.69 -5.31 -6.29
CA VAL A 163 17.87 -6.18 -6.21
C VAL A 163 18.89 -5.68 -7.23
N SER A 164 20.12 -5.45 -6.80
CA SER A 164 21.20 -4.93 -7.65
C SER A 164 21.95 -6.05 -8.38
N GLY A 165 22.06 -7.22 -7.76
CA GLY A 165 22.74 -8.39 -8.31
C GLY A 165 21.87 -9.21 -9.25
N ASP A 166 22.50 -10.00 -10.12
CA ASP A 166 21.82 -10.99 -10.95
C ASP A 166 21.70 -12.32 -10.20
N TYR A 167 20.52 -12.56 -9.62
CA TYR A 167 20.17 -13.78 -8.91
C TYR A 167 19.32 -14.74 -9.76
N SER A 168 18.98 -14.39 -11.00
CA SER A 168 18.07 -15.15 -11.86
C SER A 168 18.49 -16.60 -12.13
N ARG A 169 19.79 -16.91 -11.95
CA ARG A 169 20.37 -18.23 -12.15
C ARG A 169 20.25 -19.17 -10.96
N PHE A 170 19.84 -18.66 -9.80
CA PHE A 170 19.78 -19.45 -8.57
C PHE A 170 18.34 -19.87 -8.30
N SER A 171 18.17 -21.12 -7.89
CA SER A 171 16.89 -21.57 -7.32
C SER A 171 16.68 -20.97 -5.93
N GLU A 172 15.43 -20.96 -5.46
CA GLU A 172 15.12 -20.55 -4.09
C GLU A 172 15.93 -21.34 -3.05
N ALA A 173 16.09 -22.64 -3.22
CA ALA A 173 16.91 -23.48 -2.34
C ALA A 173 18.39 -23.08 -2.33
N ASP A 174 18.95 -22.68 -3.48
CA ASP A 174 20.32 -22.18 -3.55
C ASP A 174 20.46 -20.84 -2.81
N LEU A 175 19.47 -19.97 -2.94
CA LEU A 175 19.44 -18.67 -2.26
C LEU A 175 19.27 -18.84 -0.75
N GLU A 176 18.42 -19.74 -0.29
CA GLU A 176 18.26 -20.07 1.13
C GLU A 176 19.60 -20.56 1.74
N PHE A 177 20.26 -21.52 1.09
CA PHE A 177 21.57 -22.00 1.54
C PHE A 177 22.62 -20.88 1.60
N ARG A 178 22.64 -20.00 0.60
CA ARG A 178 23.53 -18.83 0.59
C ARG A 178 23.19 -17.85 1.70
N LEU A 179 21.90 -17.64 1.98
CA LEU A 179 21.42 -16.75 3.03
C LEU A 179 21.85 -17.23 4.42
N ASP A 180 21.77 -18.53 4.68
CA ASP A 180 22.24 -19.11 5.95
C ASP A 180 23.74 -18.83 6.18
N ARG A 181 24.56 -19.05 5.14
CA ARG A 181 25.98 -18.74 5.20
C ARG A 181 26.27 -17.25 5.36
N HIS A 182 25.51 -16.42 4.65
CA HIS A 182 25.62 -14.97 4.73
C HIS A 182 25.29 -14.47 6.14
N ARG A 183 24.19 -14.96 6.71
CA ARG A 183 23.78 -14.66 8.08
C ARG A 183 24.84 -15.05 9.12
N GLN A 184 25.43 -16.23 9.00
CA GLN A 184 26.51 -16.66 9.88
C GLN A 184 27.71 -15.71 9.79
N ARG A 185 28.14 -15.35 8.59
CA ARG A 185 29.23 -14.40 8.39
C ARG A 185 28.97 -13.05 9.04
N LEU A 186 27.76 -12.47 8.83
CA LEU A 186 27.38 -11.19 9.44
C LEU A 186 27.36 -11.23 10.97
N LEU A 187 27.04 -12.39 11.55
CA LEU A 187 27.10 -12.59 13.00
C LEU A 187 28.52 -12.65 13.51
N GLU A 188 29.43 -13.31 12.79
CA GLU A 188 30.86 -13.40 13.13
C GLU A 188 31.56 -12.04 13.02
N GLU A 189 31.22 -11.23 12.01
CA GLU A 189 31.77 -9.87 11.84
C GLU A 189 31.30 -8.88 12.91
N ARG A 190 30.22 -9.21 13.63
CA ARG A 190 29.69 -8.42 14.75
C ARG A 190 30.38 -8.72 16.08
N ALA A 191 30.95 -9.90 16.27
CA ALA A 191 31.58 -10.37 17.51
C ALA A 191 32.95 -9.73 17.72
#